data_1c3c5cb179aebc9055fcd9bb18cb15b9
#
_entry.id   1c3c5cb179aebc9055fcd9bb18cb15b9
#
_cell.length_a   1.000
_cell.length_b   1.000
_cell.length_c   1.000
_cell.angle_alpha   90.00
_cell.angle_beta   90.00
_cell.angle_gamma   90.00
#
_symmetry.space_group_name_H-M   'P 1'
#
loop_
_entity.id
_entity.type
_entity.pdbx_description
1 polymer ?
#
loop_
_entity_poly.entity_id
_entity_poly.type
_entity_poly.pdbx_seq_one_letter_code
_entity_poly.pdbx_strand_id
1 'polypeptide(L)'
;MKQYDIGIDLGTTSIIIATEEQGVVFRQPTIGAVDTRTNSILAVGDEALKMVGRAPAHIDLVRPLRDGIIQDHRMTNELIVRFVNQVCRSRIFKPRIAVCVPAAITGIEADAVVESVMAAGARQVYLVDEPVAAAL
;
A
#
# COMPACT_ATOMS: atom_id res chain seq x y z
N MET A 1 5.87 -15.88 -20.28
CA MET A 1 7.05 -15.47 -19.48
C MET A 1 6.61 -14.65 -18.28
N LYS A 2 7.09 -15.00 -17.11
CA LYS A 2 6.80 -14.23 -15.90
C LYS A 2 7.47 -12.88 -15.96
N GLN A 3 6.70 -11.82 -15.90
CA GLN A 3 7.26 -10.47 -15.79
C GLN A 3 7.33 -10.02 -14.33
N TYR A 4 6.35 -10.42 -13.52
CA TYR A 4 6.27 -10.00 -12.11
C TYR A 4 5.85 -11.17 -11.23
N ASP A 5 6.39 -11.18 -10.04
CA ASP A 5 6.09 -12.21 -9.06
C ASP A 5 4.93 -11.82 -8.16
N ILE A 6 4.75 -10.51 -7.94
CA ILE A 6 3.73 -9.92 -7.07
C ILE A 6 3.10 -8.74 -7.76
N GLY A 7 1.77 -8.65 -7.64
CA GLY A 7 1.02 -7.47 -8.05
C GLY A 7 0.40 -6.81 -6.82
N ILE A 8 0.42 -5.47 -6.80
CA ILE A 8 -0.21 -4.67 -5.75
C ILE A 8 -1.22 -3.74 -6.38
N ASP A 9 -2.44 -3.74 -5.85
CA ASP A 9 -3.46 -2.75 -6.19
C ASP A 9 -3.54 -1.75 -5.05
N LEU A 10 -3.09 -0.53 -5.31
CA LEU A 10 -3.13 0.58 -4.34
C LEU A 10 -4.46 1.29 -4.46
N GLY A 11 -5.49 0.72 -3.84
CA GLY A 11 -6.86 1.19 -3.95
C GLY A 11 -7.26 2.18 -2.86
N THR A 12 -8.28 2.99 -3.16
CA THR A 12 -8.83 3.96 -2.21
C THR A 12 -9.38 3.28 -0.96
N THR A 13 -10.03 2.15 -1.11
CA THR A 13 -10.70 1.44 -0.02
C THR A 13 -9.84 0.35 0.58
N SER A 14 -9.11 -0.37 -0.26
CA SER A 14 -8.26 -1.48 0.19
C SER A 14 -7.02 -1.59 -0.67
N ILE A 15 -5.96 -2.13 -0.05
CA ILE A 15 -4.74 -2.52 -0.73
C ILE A 15 -4.80 -4.02 -0.88
N ILE A 16 -4.63 -4.49 -2.10
CA ILE A 16 -4.71 -5.91 -2.45
C ILE A 16 -3.36 -6.34 -3.00
N ILE A 17 -2.86 -7.46 -2.51
CA ILE A 17 -1.60 -8.04 -3.00
C ILE A 17 -1.89 -9.44 -3.51
N ALA A 18 -1.42 -9.73 -4.71
CA ALA A 18 -1.58 -11.02 -5.35
C ALA A 18 -0.22 -11.55 -5.78
N THR A 19 -0.06 -12.85 -5.72
CA THR A 19 1.10 -13.55 -6.27
C THR A 19 0.67 -14.34 -7.49
N GLU A 20 1.60 -14.59 -8.40
CA GLU A 20 1.30 -15.38 -9.57
C GLU A 20 0.88 -16.82 -9.21
N GLU A 21 1.48 -17.37 -8.16
CA GLU A 21 1.25 -18.75 -7.77
C GLU A 21 -0.07 -18.96 -7.03
N GLN A 22 -0.48 -18.00 -6.20
CA GLN A 22 -1.59 -18.18 -5.26
C GLN A 22 -2.77 -17.24 -5.50
N GLY A 23 -2.65 -16.30 -6.44
CA GLY A 23 -3.66 -15.26 -6.60
C GLY A 23 -3.63 -14.27 -5.47
N VAL A 24 -4.78 -13.75 -5.04
CA VAL A 24 -4.86 -12.79 -3.95
C VAL A 24 -4.47 -13.46 -2.63
N VAL A 25 -3.39 -12.95 -2.03
CA VAL A 25 -2.88 -13.47 -0.75
C VAL A 25 -3.05 -12.48 0.39
N PHE A 26 -3.43 -11.25 0.08
CA PHE A 26 -3.47 -10.17 1.06
C PHE A 26 -4.50 -9.14 0.65
N ARG A 27 -5.34 -8.73 1.60
CA ARG A 27 -6.29 -7.65 1.41
C ARG A 27 -6.44 -6.94 2.75
N GLN A 28 -6.13 -5.66 2.77
CA GLN A 28 -6.25 -4.85 3.98
C GLN A 28 -6.89 -3.51 3.63
N PRO A 29 -7.70 -2.96 4.53
CA PRO A 29 -8.27 -1.62 4.29
C PRO A 29 -7.17 -0.57 4.26
N THR A 30 -7.37 0.43 3.39
CA THR A 30 -6.44 1.54 3.20
C THR A 30 -6.70 2.60 4.27
N ILE A 31 -6.27 2.32 5.49
CA ILE A 31 -6.49 3.19 6.65
C ILE A 31 -5.35 3.01 7.67
N GLY A 32 -5.03 4.08 8.36
CA GLY A 32 -4.06 4.06 9.45
C GLY A 32 -4.52 4.86 10.64
N ALA A 33 -3.96 4.58 11.80
CA ALA A 33 -4.22 5.29 13.04
C ALA A 33 -2.96 6.00 13.50
N VAL A 34 -3.09 7.29 13.82
CA VAL A 34 -1.99 8.15 14.23
C VAL A 34 -2.26 8.69 15.64
N ASP A 35 -1.27 8.59 16.51
CA ASP A 35 -1.30 9.29 17.81
C ASP A 35 -0.91 10.75 17.57
N THR A 36 -1.86 11.65 17.76
CA THR A 36 -1.65 13.07 17.50
C THR A 36 -0.66 13.72 18.47
N ARG A 37 -0.45 13.11 19.65
CA ARG A 37 0.49 13.63 20.66
C ARG A 37 1.94 13.38 20.25
N THR A 38 2.23 12.25 19.63
CA THR A 38 3.59 11.82 19.24
C THR A 38 3.80 11.83 17.75
N ASN A 39 2.73 11.96 16.97
CA ASN A 39 2.73 11.81 15.50
C ASN A 39 3.19 10.41 15.04
N SER A 40 3.02 9.42 15.90
CA SER A 40 3.38 8.02 15.59
C SER A 40 2.23 7.29 14.94
N ILE A 41 2.55 6.44 13.98
CA ILE A 41 1.57 5.55 13.34
C ILE A 41 1.44 4.31 14.23
N LEU A 42 0.28 4.16 14.86
CA LEU A 42 0.02 3.11 15.85
C LEU A 42 -0.47 1.81 15.21
N ALA A 43 -1.26 1.91 14.16
CA ALA A 43 -1.89 0.76 13.55
C ALA A 43 -2.21 1.05 12.09
N VAL A 44 -2.29 0.00 11.27
CA VAL A 44 -2.64 0.10 9.86
C VAL A 44 -3.58 -1.04 9.49
N GLY A 45 -4.36 -0.84 8.42
CA GLY A 45 -5.23 -1.89 7.89
C GLY A 45 -6.35 -2.28 8.87
N ASP A 46 -6.57 -3.57 9.03
CA ASP A 46 -7.65 -4.09 9.87
C ASP A 46 -7.56 -3.61 11.32
N GLU A 47 -6.35 -3.50 11.86
CA GLU A 47 -6.16 -3.04 13.22
C GLU A 47 -6.63 -1.59 13.39
N ALA A 48 -6.35 -0.74 12.41
CA ALA A 48 -6.82 0.65 12.42
C ALA A 48 -8.34 0.70 12.19
N LEU A 49 -8.86 -0.14 11.30
CA LEU A 49 -10.30 -0.16 11.00
C LEU A 49 -11.13 -0.50 12.24
N LYS A 50 -10.64 -1.37 13.10
CA LYS A 50 -11.31 -1.73 14.35
C LYS A 50 -11.45 -0.55 15.31
N MET A 51 -10.67 0.49 15.12
CA MET A 51 -10.70 1.68 15.98
C MET A 51 -11.73 2.71 15.53
N VAL A 52 -12.34 2.54 14.37
CA VAL A 52 -13.37 3.47 13.87
C VAL A 52 -14.54 3.50 14.85
N GLY A 53 -14.90 4.70 15.29
CA GLY A 53 -15.98 4.92 16.26
C GLY A 53 -15.62 4.62 17.70
N ARG A 54 -14.39 4.19 17.98
CA ARG A 54 -13.93 3.82 19.34
C ARG A 54 -12.63 4.49 19.72
N ALA A 55 -11.97 5.17 18.80
CA ALA A 55 -10.66 5.73 19.07
C ALA A 55 -10.75 6.86 20.11
N PRO A 56 -9.80 6.91 21.07
CA PRO A 56 -9.70 8.07 21.97
C PRO A 56 -9.44 9.36 21.19
N ALA A 57 -9.65 10.51 21.84
CA ALA A 57 -9.53 11.82 21.20
C ALA A 57 -8.14 12.10 20.62
N HIS A 58 -7.08 11.46 21.15
CA HIS A 58 -5.71 11.65 20.70
C HIS A 58 -5.31 10.74 19.54
N ILE A 59 -6.24 9.97 19.00
CA ILE A 59 -5.98 9.09 17.86
C ILE A 59 -6.82 9.54 16.68
N ASP A 60 -6.15 9.87 15.58
CA ASP A 60 -6.79 10.18 14.31
C ASP A 60 -6.73 8.96 13.39
N LEU A 61 -7.86 8.67 12.76
CA LEU A 61 -7.93 7.64 11.72
C LEU A 61 -7.82 8.33 10.36
N VAL A 62 -6.84 7.89 9.59
CA VAL A 62 -6.46 8.53 8.33
C VAL A 62 -6.72 7.57 7.18
N ARG A 63 -7.50 8.03 6.20
CA ARG A 63 -7.68 7.34 4.92
C ARG A 63 -6.85 8.10 3.89
N PRO A 64 -5.67 7.58 3.53
CA PRO A 64 -4.68 8.35 2.78
C PRO A 64 -5.00 8.55 1.30
N LEU A 65 -5.92 7.74 0.75
CA LEU A 65 -6.38 7.90 -0.63
C LEU A 65 -7.86 8.24 -0.64
N ARG A 66 -8.22 9.23 -1.47
CA ARG A 66 -9.61 9.63 -1.68
C ARG A 66 -9.84 9.85 -3.17
N ASP A 67 -10.83 9.16 -3.73
CA ASP A 67 -11.20 9.28 -5.16
C ASP A 67 -9.99 9.09 -6.09
N GLY A 68 -9.14 8.12 -5.76
CA GLY A 68 -7.95 7.83 -6.54
C GLY A 68 -6.83 8.85 -6.42
N ILE A 69 -6.88 9.73 -5.42
CA ILE A 69 -5.86 10.76 -5.18
C ILE A 69 -5.22 10.53 -3.82
N ILE A 70 -3.89 10.61 -3.78
CA ILE A 70 -3.16 10.51 -2.52
C ILE A 70 -3.32 11.82 -1.74
N GLN A 71 -3.95 11.73 -0.57
CA GLN A 71 -4.14 12.87 0.33
C GLN A 71 -3.06 12.94 1.41
N ASP A 72 -2.57 11.79 1.84
CA ASP A 72 -1.55 11.70 2.88
C ASP A 72 -0.44 10.79 2.38
N HIS A 73 0.67 11.39 1.99
CA HIS A 73 1.82 10.67 1.42
C HIS A 73 2.53 9.81 2.45
N ARG A 74 2.68 10.32 3.66
CA ARG A 74 3.36 9.60 4.74
C ARG A 74 2.61 8.32 5.08
N MET A 75 1.29 8.41 5.24
CA MET A 75 0.47 7.25 5.56
C MET A 75 0.45 6.26 4.40
N THR A 76 0.34 6.74 3.16
CA THR A 76 0.37 5.86 1.98
C THR A 76 1.67 5.05 1.93
N ASN A 77 2.81 5.73 2.10
CA ASN A 77 4.11 5.06 2.07
C ASN A 77 4.26 4.07 3.23
N GLU A 78 3.79 4.43 4.41
CA GLU A 78 3.83 3.54 5.57
C GLU A 78 2.99 2.28 5.36
N LEU A 79 1.80 2.41 4.79
CA LEU A 79 0.96 1.26 4.45
C LEU A 79 1.68 0.34 3.45
N ILE A 80 2.26 0.92 2.42
CA ILE A 80 2.98 0.17 1.40
C ILE A 80 4.15 -0.61 2.04
N VAL A 81 4.97 0.07 2.82
CA VAL A 81 6.14 -0.56 3.44
C VAL A 81 5.71 -1.72 4.34
N ARG A 82 4.74 -1.50 5.21
CA ARG A 82 4.30 -2.52 6.15
C ARG A 82 3.66 -3.71 5.45
N PHE A 83 2.80 -3.46 4.47
CA PHE A 83 2.07 -4.53 3.80
C PHE A 83 2.96 -5.33 2.86
N VAL A 84 3.80 -4.65 2.08
CA VAL A 84 4.75 -5.34 1.19
C VAL A 84 5.76 -6.14 2.01
N ASN A 85 6.29 -5.57 3.08
CA ASN A 85 7.23 -6.27 3.95
C ASN A 85 6.60 -7.53 4.56
N GLN A 86 5.33 -7.46 4.95
CA GLN A 86 4.63 -8.61 5.50
C GLN A 86 4.53 -9.76 4.48
N VAL A 87 4.32 -9.45 3.21
CA VAL A 87 4.23 -10.46 2.15
C VAL A 87 5.62 -10.97 1.75
N CYS A 88 6.62 -10.09 1.72
CA CYS A 88 7.95 -10.42 1.21
C CYS A 88 8.90 -11.04 2.24
N ARG A 89 8.65 -10.87 3.53
CA ARG A 89 9.60 -11.27 4.59
C ARG A 89 9.97 -12.75 4.61
N SER A 90 9.08 -13.61 4.09
CA SER A 90 9.32 -15.05 4.05
C SER A 90 9.98 -15.51 2.75
N ARG A 91 10.28 -14.59 1.85
CA ARG A 91 10.83 -14.91 0.53
C ARG A 91 12.35 -14.84 0.57
N ILE A 92 12.97 -15.92 0.07
CA ILE A 92 14.44 -16.03 -0.01
C ILE A 92 14.95 -15.08 -1.10
N PHE A 93 14.24 -15.02 -2.24
CA PHE A 93 14.61 -14.15 -3.35
C PHE A 93 13.69 -12.94 -3.40
N LYS A 94 14.28 -11.77 -3.59
CA LYS A 94 13.52 -10.53 -3.70
C LYS A 94 12.64 -10.56 -4.95
N PRO A 95 11.33 -10.29 -4.82
CA PRO A 95 10.41 -10.36 -5.95
C PRO A 95 10.46 -9.13 -6.84
N ARG A 96 9.98 -9.30 -8.06
CA ARG A 96 9.63 -8.21 -8.96
C ARG A 96 8.17 -7.86 -8.68
N ILE A 97 7.89 -6.58 -8.48
CA ILE A 97 6.56 -6.13 -8.06
C ILE A 97 6.01 -5.12 -9.05
N ALA A 98 4.80 -5.37 -9.53
CA ALA A 98 4.02 -4.41 -10.29
C ALA A 98 3.00 -3.77 -9.36
N VAL A 99 2.93 -2.44 -9.35
CA VAL A 99 2.00 -1.69 -8.50
C VAL A 99 1.01 -0.92 -9.39
N CYS A 100 -0.27 -1.21 -9.23
CA CYS A 100 -1.33 -0.42 -9.85
C CYS A 100 -1.55 0.83 -9.01
N VAL A 101 -1.31 1.98 -9.62
CA VAL A 101 -1.43 3.28 -8.96
C VAL A 101 -2.57 4.11 -9.58
N PRO A 102 -3.11 5.08 -8.83
CA PRO A 102 -4.10 5.99 -9.40
C PRO A 102 -3.56 6.74 -10.62
N ALA A 103 -4.41 6.95 -11.62
CA ALA A 103 -4.02 7.62 -12.86
C ALA A 103 -3.57 9.07 -12.63
N ALA A 104 -4.05 9.71 -11.57
CA ALA A 104 -3.73 11.09 -11.23
C ALA A 104 -2.44 11.24 -10.41
N ILE A 105 -1.67 10.16 -10.24
CA ILE A 105 -0.45 10.22 -9.44
C ILE A 105 0.59 11.15 -10.07
N THR A 106 1.23 11.98 -9.24
CA THR A 106 2.28 12.89 -9.70
C THR A 106 3.61 12.15 -9.82
N GLY A 107 4.60 12.76 -10.51
CA GLY A 107 5.93 12.17 -10.63
C GLY A 107 6.62 11.96 -9.28
N ILE A 108 6.50 12.92 -8.38
CA ILE A 108 7.06 12.82 -7.02
C ILE A 108 6.41 11.70 -6.23
N GLU A 109 5.09 11.59 -6.31
CA GLU A 109 4.34 10.53 -5.66
C GLU A 109 4.72 9.15 -6.22
N ALA A 110 4.87 9.06 -7.54
CA ALA A 110 5.27 7.82 -8.19
C ALA A 110 6.66 7.37 -7.72
N ASP A 111 7.62 8.30 -7.64
CA ASP A 111 8.95 8.00 -7.15
C ASP A 111 8.93 7.53 -5.70
N ALA A 112 8.11 8.16 -4.85
CA ALA A 112 7.95 7.78 -3.45
C ALA A 112 7.38 6.36 -3.31
N VAL A 113 6.41 6.00 -4.14
CA VAL A 113 5.85 4.64 -4.16
C VAL A 113 6.93 3.63 -4.53
N VAL A 114 7.69 3.89 -5.59
CA VAL A 114 8.79 3.01 -6.01
C VAL A 114 9.81 2.83 -4.88
N GLU A 115 10.23 3.93 -4.26
CA GLU A 115 11.17 3.87 -3.15
C GLU A 115 10.63 3.04 -1.97
N SER A 116 9.36 3.22 -1.63
CA SER A 116 8.73 2.50 -0.52
C SER A 116 8.67 1.00 -0.80
N VAL A 117 8.32 0.61 -2.01
CA VAL A 117 8.23 -0.81 -2.39
C VAL A 117 9.63 -1.44 -2.46
N MET A 118 10.61 -0.71 -2.98
CA MET A 118 12.01 -1.18 -2.99
C MET A 118 12.54 -1.36 -1.57
N ALA A 119 12.28 -0.39 -0.68
CA ALA A 119 12.70 -0.46 0.72
C ALA A 119 12.05 -1.64 1.46
N ALA A 120 10.84 -2.02 1.07
CA ALA A 120 10.10 -3.13 1.68
C ALA A 120 10.56 -4.51 1.21
N GLY A 121 11.44 -4.60 0.23
CA GLY A 121 12.05 -5.86 -0.18
C GLY A 121 11.89 -6.23 -1.65
N ALA A 122 11.41 -5.34 -2.51
CA ALA A 122 11.34 -5.63 -3.93
C ALA A 122 12.72 -5.56 -4.59
N ARG A 123 12.93 -6.41 -5.58
CA ARG A 123 14.13 -6.34 -6.44
C ARG A 123 13.94 -5.34 -7.55
N GLN A 124 12.73 -5.25 -8.07
CA GLN A 124 12.37 -4.40 -9.20
C GLN A 124 10.90 -4.00 -9.05
N VAL A 125 10.60 -2.74 -9.36
CA VAL A 125 9.25 -2.18 -9.22
C VAL A 125 8.82 -1.53 -10.53
N TYR A 126 7.60 -1.81 -10.96
CA TYR A 126 6.96 -1.13 -12.07
C TYR A 126 5.62 -0.57 -11.64
N LEU A 127 5.34 0.64 -12.06
CA LEU A 127 4.04 1.26 -11.83
C LEU A 127 3.18 1.09 -13.07
N VAL A 128 1.91 0.75 -12.85
CA VAL A 128 0.92 0.60 -13.90
C VAL A 128 -0.27 1.47 -13.53
N ASP A 129 -0.74 2.27 -14.48
CA ASP A 129 -1.93 3.09 -14.27
C ASP A 129 -3.15 2.19 -14.12
N GLU A 130 -4.00 2.51 -13.15
CA GLU A 130 -5.20 1.73 -12.84
C GLU A 130 -6.08 1.42 -14.06
N PRO A 131 -6.40 2.41 -14.92
CA PRO A 131 -7.22 2.13 -16.11
C PRO A 131 -6.56 1.15 -17.09
N VAL A 132 -5.22 1.19 -17.21
CA VAL A 132 -4.48 0.28 -18.08
C VAL A 132 -4.50 -1.13 -17.49
N ALA A 133 -4.30 -1.25 -16.19
CA ALA A 133 -4.35 -2.53 -15.51
C ALA A 133 -5.73 -3.19 -15.61
N ALA A 134 -6.79 -2.41 -15.51
CA ALA A 134 -8.16 -2.90 -15.64
C ALA A 134 -8.49 -3.40 -17.04
N ALA A 135 -7.77 -2.91 -18.06
CA ALA A 135 -7.96 -3.31 -19.46
C ALA A 135 -7.20 -4.59 -19.81
N LEU A 136 -6.26 -4.99 -18.99
CA LEU A 136 -5.46 -6.20 -19.19
C LEU A 136 -6.10 -7.43 -18.56
#